data_00eac38bc47fe9da25e6b028396644f8
#
_entry.id   00eac38bc47fe9da25e6b028396644f8
#
_cell.length_a   1.000
_cell.length_b   1.000
_cell.length_c   1.000
_cell.angle_alpha   90.00
_cell.angle_beta   90.00
_cell.angle_gamma   90.00
#
_symmetry.space_group_name_H-M   'P 1'
#
loop_
_entity.id
_entity.type
_entity.pdbx_description
1 polymer ?
#
loop_
_entity_poly.entity_id
_entity_poly.type
_entity_poly.pdbx_seq_one_letter_code
_entity_poly.pdbx_strand_id
1 'polypeptide(L)'
;MSRRLDIAKAYEKALFGGKRTETGSYFTDDIVYWVAGARRIGGEWRGREAVLDALWNREAGLGAADWGHEDVWRDWYEADDRVIVELRERSWLKSDPKDVMDQRTCCILKFRSDRISEIRDYTDSHIYEEYLKRHHCELPKFKQR
;
A
#
# COMPACT_ATOMS: atom_id res chain seq x y z
N MET A 1 -20.07 12.63 6.19
CA MET A 1 -19.01 11.63 6.09
C MET A 1 -18.11 11.75 7.32
N SER A 2 -17.60 10.66 7.80
CA SER A 2 -16.74 10.73 8.96
C SER A 2 -15.38 11.31 8.58
N ARG A 3 -14.77 12.00 9.54
CA ARG A 3 -13.44 12.58 9.40
C ARG A 3 -12.36 11.52 9.07
N ARG A 4 -12.49 10.30 9.60
CA ARG A 4 -11.54 9.21 9.33
C ARG A 4 -11.61 8.74 7.89
N LEU A 5 -12.80 8.65 7.33
CA LEU A 5 -12.96 8.32 5.91
C LEU A 5 -12.33 9.39 5.01
N ASP A 6 -12.50 10.66 5.34
CA ASP A 6 -11.89 11.75 4.59
C ASP A 6 -10.35 11.70 4.67
N ILE A 7 -9.80 11.41 5.86
CA ILE A 7 -8.36 11.23 6.05
C ILE A 7 -7.85 10.02 5.26
N ALA A 8 -8.56 8.89 5.30
CA ALA A 8 -8.19 7.70 4.54
C ALA A 8 -8.11 7.96 3.03
N LYS A 9 -9.10 8.65 2.49
CA LYS A 9 -9.11 9.05 1.07
C LYS A 9 -8.00 10.04 0.72
N ALA A 10 -7.74 11.00 1.60
CA ALA A 10 -6.65 11.97 1.42
C ALA A 10 -5.28 11.28 1.47
N TYR A 11 -5.10 10.33 2.39
CA TYR A 11 -3.89 9.51 2.48
C TYR A 11 -3.64 8.74 1.18
N GLU A 12 -4.63 8.03 0.65
CA GLU A 12 -4.46 7.29 -0.60
C GLU A 12 -4.16 8.22 -1.78
N LYS A 13 -4.83 9.36 -1.85
CA LYS A 13 -4.54 10.37 -2.88
C LYS A 13 -3.10 10.86 -2.83
N ALA A 14 -2.56 11.09 -1.64
CA ALA A 14 -1.16 11.46 -1.46
C ALA A 14 -0.21 10.34 -1.85
N LEU A 15 -0.51 9.10 -1.42
CA LEU A 15 0.28 7.91 -1.72
C LEU A 15 0.39 7.66 -3.23
N PHE A 16 -0.72 7.58 -3.93
CA PHE A 16 -0.76 7.35 -5.37
C PHE A 16 -0.27 8.56 -6.18
N GLY A 17 -0.34 9.75 -5.61
CA GLY A 17 0.25 10.96 -6.18
C GLY A 17 1.76 11.09 -5.99
N GLY A 18 2.41 10.12 -5.35
CA GLY A 18 3.86 10.11 -5.12
C GLY A 18 4.34 11.14 -4.08
N LYS A 19 3.45 11.62 -3.22
CA LYS A 19 3.74 12.66 -2.22
C LYS A 19 4.15 12.05 -0.89
N ARG A 20 5.40 11.63 -0.78
CA ARG A 20 5.92 10.87 0.37
C ARG A 20 5.75 11.61 1.70
N THR A 21 6.16 12.86 1.79
CA THR A 21 6.06 13.65 3.04
C THR A 21 4.60 13.86 3.46
N GLU A 22 3.73 14.19 2.51
CA GLU A 22 2.30 14.34 2.77
C GLU A 22 1.69 13.01 3.24
N THR A 23 2.02 11.90 2.60
CA THR A 23 1.59 10.56 3.01
C THR A 23 1.97 10.28 4.46
N GLY A 24 3.21 10.54 4.83
CA GLY A 24 3.70 10.34 6.20
C GLY A 24 3.03 11.23 7.24
N SER A 25 2.49 12.38 6.84
CA SER A 25 1.79 13.30 7.75
C SER A 25 0.48 12.71 8.31
N TYR A 26 -0.10 11.72 7.62
CA TYR A 26 -1.30 11.02 8.10
C TYR A 26 -1.01 9.92 9.13
N PHE A 27 0.25 9.60 9.39
CA PHE A 27 0.67 8.51 10.25
C PHE A 27 0.96 8.96 11.68
N THR A 28 0.72 8.06 12.64
CA THR A 28 1.36 8.16 13.96
C THR A 28 2.85 7.87 13.83
N ASP A 29 3.67 8.30 14.79
CA ASP A 29 5.13 8.06 14.75
C ASP A 29 5.46 6.56 14.83
N ASP A 30 4.65 5.80 15.55
CA ASP A 30 4.79 4.38 15.81
C ASP A 30 3.93 3.49 14.89
N ILE A 31 3.52 4.00 13.74
CA ILE A 31 2.72 3.25 12.76
C ILE A 31 3.30 1.88 12.46
N VAL A 32 2.41 0.92 12.28
CA VAL A 32 2.75 -0.44 11.84
C VAL A 32 2.11 -0.70 10.48
N TYR A 33 2.88 -1.20 9.54
CA TYR A 33 2.40 -1.66 8.24
C TYR A 33 2.64 -3.16 8.14
N TRP A 34 1.56 -3.90 7.93
CA TRP A 34 1.59 -5.34 7.78
C TRP A 34 1.01 -5.75 6.43
N VAL A 35 1.75 -6.58 5.71
CA VAL A 35 1.35 -7.12 4.41
C VAL A 35 1.20 -8.62 4.52
N ALA A 36 0.02 -9.12 4.13
CA ALA A 36 -0.23 -10.55 4.02
C ALA A 36 0.61 -11.15 2.88
N GLY A 37 1.00 -12.39 3.03
CA GLY A 37 1.54 -13.15 1.93
C GLY A 37 2.80 -13.92 2.23
N ALA A 38 3.33 -14.50 1.17
CA ALA A 38 4.49 -15.35 1.21
C ALA A 38 5.77 -14.60 1.58
N ARG A 39 6.78 -15.35 1.93
CA ARG A 39 8.04 -14.94 2.56
C ARG A 39 8.78 -13.73 1.99
N ARG A 40 8.53 -13.33 0.74
CA ARG A 40 9.27 -12.25 0.07
C ARG A 40 8.50 -10.94 -0.02
N ILE A 41 7.17 -11.00 -0.13
CA ILE A 41 6.33 -9.80 -0.28
C ILE A 41 5.69 -9.43 1.05
N GLY A 42 5.27 -10.43 1.84
CA GLY A 42 4.67 -10.20 3.15
C GLY A 42 5.69 -9.78 4.21
N GLY A 43 5.23 -9.09 5.21
CA GLY A 43 6.07 -8.66 6.32
C GLY A 43 5.41 -7.63 7.22
N GLU A 44 6.19 -7.13 8.15
CA GLU A 44 5.79 -6.09 9.07
C GLU A 44 6.88 -5.05 9.18
N TRP A 45 6.49 -3.78 9.05
CA TRP A 45 7.37 -2.62 9.18
C TRP A 45 6.83 -1.72 10.28
N ARG A 46 7.72 -1.17 11.08
CA ARG A 46 7.38 -0.33 12.22
C ARG A 46 8.08 1.01 12.17
N GLY A 47 7.33 2.06 12.46
CA GLY A 47 7.79 3.43 12.42
C GLY A 47 7.60 4.09 11.06
N ARG A 48 7.41 5.40 11.08
CA ARG A 48 7.02 6.19 9.89
C ARG A 48 7.95 5.99 8.71
N GLU A 49 9.26 6.11 8.91
CA GLU A 49 10.22 6.02 7.81
C GLU A 49 10.29 4.61 7.21
N ALA A 50 10.30 3.57 8.05
CA ALA A 50 10.29 2.19 7.57
C ALA A 50 9.02 1.87 6.78
N VAL A 51 7.87 2.37 7.23
CA VAL A 51 6.59 2.18 6.53
C VAL A 51 6.58 2.93 5.21
N LEU A 52 7.07 4.15 5.16
CA LEU A 52 7.18 4.91 3.92
C LEU A 52 8.12 4.23 2.92
N ASP A 53 9.25 3.70 3.36
CA ASP A 53 10.16 2.94 2.51
C ASP A 53 9.49 1.70 1.93
N ALA A 54 8.70 0.99 2.72
CA ALA A 54 7.95 -0.17 2.25
C ALA A 54 6.86 0.21 1.23
N LEU A 55 6.09 1.26 1.50
CA LEU A 55 5.03 1.74 0.60
C LEU A 55 5.58 2.24 -0.74
N TRP A 56 6.81 2.74 -0.76
CA TRP A 56 7.48 3.18 -2.00
C TRP A 56 8.24 2.06 -2.71
N ASN A 57 8.15 0.81 -2.23
CA ASN A 57 8.84 -0.35 -2.79
C ASN A 57 10.35 -0.11 -2.99
N ARG A 58 10.98 0.60 -2.06
CA ARG A 58 12.36 1.04 -2.19
C ARG A 58 13.34 -0.13 -2.36
N GLU A 59 13.05 -1.26 -1.70
CA GLU A 59 13.87 -2.48 -1.82
C GLU A 59 13.77 -3.12 -3.21
N ALA A 60 12.66 -2.91 -3.91
CA ALA A 60 12.48 -3.37 -5.30
C ALA A 60 13.10 -2.42 -6.34
N GLY A 61 13.73 -1.33 -5.91
CA GLY A 61 14.30 -0.32 -6.80
C GLY A 61 13.26 0.50 -7.54
N LEU A 62 12.02 0.51 -7.06
CA LEU A 62 10.89 1.20 -7.69
C LEU A 62 10.42 2.36 -6.81
N GLY A 63 9.86 3.38 -7.46
CA GLY A 63 9.15 4.46 -6.81
C GLY A 63 7.69 4.52 -7.23
N ALA A 64 6.87 5.24 -6.50
CA ALA A 64 5.45 5.40 -6.84
C ALA A 64 5.24 5.98 -8.26
N ALA A 65 6.17 6.81 -8.73
CA ALA A 65 6.12 7.40 -10.07
C ALA A 65 6.33 6.40 -11.21
N ASP A 66 6.89 5.22 -10.93
CA ASP A 66 7.14 4.18 -11.93
C ASP A 66 5.89 3.38 -12.29
N TRP A 67 4.83 3.55 -11.52
CA TRP A 67 3.58 2.80 -11.67
C TRP A 67 2.48 3.61 -12.35
N GLY A 68 1.78 2.96 -13.28
CA GLY A 68 0.46 3.34 -13.73
C GLY A 68 -0.59 2.55 -12.95
N HIS A 69 -1.77 3.12 -12.77
CA HIS A 69 -2.81 2.55 -11.92
C HIS A 69 -4.19 2.99 -12.38
N GLU A 70 -5.15 2.07 -12.35
CA GLU A 70 -6.57 2.37 -12.50
C GLU A 70 -7.43 1.46 -11.60
N ASP A 71 -8.46 2.02 -11.02
CA ASP A 71 -9.45 1.25 -10.29
C ASP A 71 -10.48 0.67 -11.26
N VAL A 72 -10.78 -0.62 -11.12
CA VAL A 72 -11.96 -1.23 -11.72
C VAL A 72 -13.18 -0.91 -10.84
N TRP A 73 -13.01 -1.06 -9.52
CA TRP A 73 -13.95 -0.60 -8.51
C TRP A 73 -13.22 -0.41 -7.17
N ARG A 74 -13.82 0.42 -6.30
CA ARG A 74 -13.30 0.73 -4.97
C ARG A 74 -14.44 1.03 -4.03
N ASP A 75 -14.54 0.26 -2.95
CA ASP A 75 -15.55 0.41 -1.91
C ASP A 75 -14.92 0.73 -0.56
N TRP A 76 -15.57 1.61 0.19
CA TRP A 76 -15.11 2.08 1.48
C TRP A 76 -16.09 1.73 2.56
N TYR A 77 -15.60 1.24 3.67
CA TYR A 77 -16.38 0.88 4.85
C TYR A 77 -15.76 1.47 6.11
N GLU A 78 -16.60 1.85 7.06
CA GLU A 78 -16.17 2.30 8.37
C GLU A 78 -16.65 1.34 9.44
N ALA A 79 -15.81 1.02 10.41
CA ALA A 79 -16.11 0.15 11.55
C ALA A 79 -15.28 0.59 12.75
N ASP A 80 -15.90 1.17 13.75
CA ASP A 80 -15.27 1.65 14.97
C ASP A 80 -14.08 2.60 14.71
N ASP A 81 -12.87 2.14 15.02
CA ASP A 81 -11.63 2.89 14.82
C ASP A 81 -10.94 2.59 13.47
N ARG A 82 -11.65 1.97 12.52
CA ARG A 82 -11.10 1.50 11.25
C ARG A 82 -11.83 2.05 10.06
N VAL A 83 -11.07 2.26 9.00
CA VAL A 83 -11.57 2.42 7.65
C VAL A 83 -11.05 1.25 6.83
N ILE A 84 -11.96 0.59 6.11
CA ILE A 84 -11.64 -0.55 5.27
C ILE A 84 -11.86 -0.12 3.83
N VAL A 85 -10.90 -0.39 2.97
CA VAL A 85 -11.04 -0.24 1.53
C VAL A 85 -10.89 -1.59 0.87
N GLU A 86 -11.88 -1.97 0.09
CA GLU A 86 -11.85 -3.13 -0.77
C GLU A 86 -11.86 -2.66 -2.21
N LEU A 87 -10.96 -3.21 -3.02
CA LEU A 87 -10.81 -2.74 -4.39
C LEU A 87 -10.36 -3.85 -5.33
N ARG A 88 -10.69 -3.66 -6.61
CA ARG A 88 -10.03 -4.32 -7.72
C ARG A 88 -9.30 -3.25 -8.51
N GLU A 89 -8.02 -3.44 -8.69
CA GLU A 89 -7.17 -2.50 -9.39
C GLU A 89 -6.41 -3.19 -10.52
N ARG A 90 -6.07 -2.40 -11.51
CA ARG A 90 -5.13 -2.75 -12.57
C ARG A 90 -3.94 -1.81 -12.44
N SER A 91 -2.75 -2.37 -12.35
CA SER A 91 -1.52 -1.61 -12.24
C SER A 91 -0.43 -2.18 -13.14
N TRP A 92 0.48 -1.33 -13.55
CA TRP A 92 1.57 -1.68 -14.48
C TRP A 92 2.78 -0.79 -14.25
N LEU A 93 3.95 -1.30 -14.63
CA LEU A 93 5.12 -0.44 -14.76
C LEU A 93 4.97 0.41 -16.02
N LYS A 94 5.21 1.70 -15.92
CA LYS A 94 5.12 2.64 -17.06
C LYS A 94 6.11 2.31 -18.17
N SER A 95 7.18 1.59 -17.84
CA SER A 95 8.15 1.06 -18.81
C SER A 95 7.59 -0.08 -19.68
N ASP A 96 6.54 -0.77 -19.21
CA ASP A 96 5.86 -1.83 -19.97
C ASP A 96 4.35 -1.81 -19.68
N PRO A 97 3.60 -0.85 -20.25
CA PRO A 97 2.19 -0.69 -19.94
C PRO A 97 1.29 -1.79 -20.51
N LYS A 98 1.85 -2.72 -21.28
CA LYS A 98 1.10 -3.86 -21.84
C LYS A 98 0.98 -5.03 -20.86
N ASP A 99 1.95 -5.19 -19.96
CA ASP A 99 1.90 -6.18 -18.88
C ASP A 99 1.22 -5.56 -17.66
N VAL A 100 -0.02 -5.94 -17.44
CA VAL A 100 -0.89 -5.38 -16.41
C VAL A 100 -1.15 -6.41 -15.32
N MET A 101 -0.91 -6.03 -14.07
CA MET A 101 -1.44 -6.76 -12.92
C MET A 101 -2.91 -6.40 -12.72
N ASP A 102 -3.77 -7.40 -12.60
CA ASP A 102 -5.17 -7.25 -12.22
C ASP A 102 -5.37 -7.99 -10.91
N GLN A 103 -5.59 -7.24 -9.84
CA GLN A 103 -5.64 -7.82 -8.51
C GLN A 103 -6.73 -7.20 -7.64
N ARG A 104 -7.15 -7.99 -6.64
CA ARG A 104 -8.06 -7.56 -5.60
C ARG A 104 -7.31 -7.38 -4.30
N THR A 105 -7.62 -6.31 -3.60
CA THR A 105 -6.97 -5.93 -2.35
C THR A 105 -8.01 -5.53 -1.34
N CYS A 106 -7.79 -5.91 -0.10
CA CYS A 106 -8.49 -5.37 1.05
C CYS A 106 -7.47 -4.75 1.99
N CYS A 107 -7.59 -3.48 2.25
CA CYS A 107 -6.71 -2.75 3.13
C CYS A 107 -7.49 -2.22 4.34
N ILE A 108 -6.98 -2.48 5.54
CA ILE A 108 -7.59 -2.02 6.79
C ILE A 108 -6.69 -0.95 7.40
N LEU A 109 -7.22 0.26 7.53
CA LEU A 109 -6.56 1.39 8.16
C LEU A 109 -7.13 1.56 9.57
N LYS A 110 -6.31 1.34 10.59
CA LYS A 110 -6.69 1.59 11.98
C LYS A 110 -6.24 2.98 12.40
N PHE A 111 -7.11 3.67 13.10
CA PHE A 111 -6.89 5.03 13.57
C PHE A 111 -6.67 5.10 15.07
N ARG A 112 -5.79 6.00 15.47
CA ARG A 112 -5.67 6.51 16.82
C ARG A 112 -5.85 8.03 16.73
N SER A 113 -6.96 8.53 17.28
CA SER A 113 -7.45 9.88 16.99
C SER A 113 -7.61 10.11 15.49
N ASP A 114 -7.00 11.11 14.92
CA ASP A 114 -7.11 11.48 13.50
C ASP A 114 -5.89 11.03 12.67
N ARG A 115 -5.14 10.03 13.16
CA ARG A 115 -3.97 9.51 12.46
C ARG A 115 -4.03 8.00 12.30
N ILE A 116 -3.49 7.52 11.19
CA ILE A 116 -3.39 6.09 10.90
C ILE A 116 -2.27 5.51 11.76
N SER A 117 -2.61 4.55 12.62
CA SER A 117 -1.69 3.87 13.52
C SER A 117 -1.31 2.46 13.06
N GLU A 118 -2.10 1.87 12.16
CA GLU A 118 -1.82 0.56 11.59
C GLU A 118 -2.43 0.45 10.20
N ILE A 119 -1.70 -0.16 9.30
CA ILE A 119 -2.16 -0.53 7.96
C ILE A 119 -2.00 -2.04 7.84
N ARG A 120 -3.09 -2.74 7.51
CA ARG A 120 -3.08 -4.16 7.15
C ARG A 120 -3.46 -4.31 5.70
N ASP A 121 -2.57 -4.85 4.91
CA ASP A 121 -2.73 -5.00 3.47
C ASP A 121 -2.88 -6.49 3.10
N TYR A 122 -4.07 -6.84 2.62
CA TYR A 122 -4.41 -8.17 2.14
C TYR A 122 -4.46 -8.17 0.61
N THR A 123 -3.30 -7.99 0.02
CA THR A 123 -3.12 -8.04 -1.44
C THR A 123 -2.79 -9.45 -1.91
N ASP A 124 -2.95 -9.70 -3.20
CA ASP A 124 -2.45 -10.94 -3.81
C ASP A 124 -0.93 -10.84 -4.03
N SER A 125 -0.20 -11.24 -3.00
CA SER A 125 1.26 -11.17 -3.01
C SER A 125 1.92 -12.09 -4.05
N HIS A 126 1.24 -13.18 -4.45
CA HIS A 126 1.74 -14.06 -5.49
C HIS A 126 1.75 -13.37 -6.86
N ILE A 127 0.65 -12.73 -7.23
CA ILE A 127 0.56 -11.96 -8.48
C ILE A 127 1.63 -10.87 -8.51
N TYR A 128 1.81 -10.15 -7.42
CA TYR A 128 2.81 -9.10 -7.31
C TYR A 128 4.24 -9.62 -7.42
N GLU A 129 4.55 -10.71 -6.72
CA GLU A 129 5.87 -11.35 -6.79
C GLU A 129 6.21 -11.83 -8.20
N GLU A 130 5.27 -12.51 -8.86
CA GLU A 130 5.47 -13.00 -10.24
C GLU A 130 5.64 -11.84 -11.23
N TYR A 131 4.90 -10.75 -11.03
CA TYR A 131 5.04 -9.55 -11.85
C TYR A 131 6.45 -8.95 -11.72
N LEU A 132 6.93 -8.75 -10.49
CA LEU A 132 8.28 -8.22 -10.25
C LEU A 132 9.36 -9.11 -10.85
N LYS A 133 9.23 -10.44 -10.74
CA LYS A 133 10.17 -11.38 -11.34
C LYS A 133 10.23 -11.25 -12.87
N ARG A 134 9.08 -11.13 -13.54
CA ARG A 134 9.04 -10.95 -15.01
C ARG A 134 9.74 -9.67 -15.44
N HIS A 135 9.70 -8.64 -14.62
CA HIS A 135 10.34 -7.35 -14.91
C HIS A 135 11.76 -7.23 -14.34
N HIS A 136 12.35 -8.32 -13.87
CA HIS A 136 13.70 -8.37 -13.31
C HIS A 136 13.91 -7.39 -12.15
N CYS A 137 12.86 -7.07 -11.41
CA CYS A 137 12.94 -6.25 -10.23
C CYS A 137 13.43 -7.07 -9.03
N GLU A 138 14.20 -6.44 -8.16
CA GLU A 138 14.54 -7.06 -6.88
C GLU A 138 13.27 -7.26 -6.05
N LEU A 139 13.17 -8.42 -5.42
CA LEU A 139 12.07 -8.70 -4.51
C LEU A 139 12.38 -8.08 -3.14
N PRO A 140 11.36 -7.52 -2.46
CA PRO A 140 11.52 -7.07 -1.10
C PRO A 140 12.08 -8.19 -0.21
N LYS A 141 13.01 -7.84 0.66
CA LYS A 141 13.52 -8.79 1.65
C LYS A 141 12.47 -9.01 2.71
N PHE A 142 12.21 -10.29 3.02
CA PHE A 142 11.35 -10.61 4.13
C PHE A 142 11.96 -10.12 5.45
N LYS A 143 11.25 -9.25 6.14
CA LYS A 143 11.64 -8.79 7.47
C LYS A 143 10.87 -9.59 8.50
N GLN A 144 11.59 -10.39 9.29
CA GLN A 144 11.01 -11.07 10.45
C GLN A 144 10.60 -10.04 11.49
N ARG A 145 9.51 -10.36 12.19
CA ARG A 145 9.04 -9.62 13.36
C ARG A 145 10.09 -9.60 14.47
#